data_c98dbf33fde2a545dc656c052f657044
#
_entry.id   c98dbf33fde2a545dc656c052f657044
#
_cell.length_a   1.000
_cell.length_b   1.000
_cell.length_c   1.000
_cell.angle_alpha   90.00
_cell.angle_beta   90.00
_cell.angle_gamma   90.00
#
_symmetry.space_group_name_H-M   'P 1'
#
loop_
_entity.id
_entity.type
_entity.pdbx_description
1 polymer ?
#
loop_
_entity_poly.entity_id
_entity_poly.type
_entity_poly.pdbx_seq_one_letter_code
_entity_poly.pdbx_strand_id
1 'polypeptide(L)'
;MSLLVKCTAVVSSLLLAVAVQSQEGFPLDGTWRGEWGPDGGKSPVVIVMKWDGKNVNGMINPGPNVVRFSGTVLEPSDWSVHVEAESADGQPIVIDAKLDDIGSYNRTLTGTWKQAGVDHPLKMARE
;
A
#
# COMPACT_ATOMS: atom_id res chain seq x y z
N MET A 1 38.80 -28.31 -14.26
CA MET A 1 37.63 -28.01 -15.10
C MET A 1 36.31 -28.16 -14.36
N SER A 2 36.06 -29.23 -13.65
CA SER A 2 34.82 -29.41 -12.90
C SER A 2 34.63 -28.41 -11.79
N LEU A 3 35.69 -27.87 -11.22
CA LEU A 3 35.64 -26.86 -10.16
C LEU A 3 35.02 -25.52 -10.64
N LEU A 4 35.34 -25.10 -11.84
CA LEU A 4 34.79 -23.88 -12.43
C LEU A 4 33.27 -23.96 -12.63
N VAL A 5 32.77 -25.10 -13.05
CA VAL A 5 31.35 -25.33 -13.26
C VAL A 5 30.60 -25.28 -11.93
N LYS A 6 31.15 -25.86 -10.86
CA LYS A 6 30.54 -25.84 -9.54
C LYS A 6 30.44 -24.42 -8.97
N CYS A 7 31.46 -23.60 -9.13
CA CYS A 7 31.43 -22.21 -8.67
C CYS A 7 30.35 -21.39 -9.38
N THR A 8 30.19 -21.58 -10.67
CA THR A 8 29.16 -20.89 -11.44
C THR A 8 27.75 -21.25 -10.96
N ALA A 9 27.49 -22.52 -10.67
CA ALA A 9 26.20 -22.95 -10.17
C ALA A 9 25.84 -22.32 -8.81
N VAL A 10 26.81 -22.20 -7.92
CA VAL A 10 26.60 -21.58 -6.59
C VAL A 10 26.22 -20.11 -6.73
N VAL A 11 26.90 -19.37 -7.59
CA VAL A 11 26.62 -17.94 -7.81
C VAL A 11 25.20 -17.75 -8.35
N SER A 12 24.75 -18.57 -9.28
CA SER A 12 23.40 -18.51 -9.82
C SER A 12 22.33 -18.73 -8.75
N SER A 13 22.55 -19.69 -7.85
CA SER A 13 21.61 -19.95 -6.76
C SER A 13 21.48 -18.76 -5.79
N LEU A 14 22.57 -18.08 -5.48
CA LEU A 14 22.55 -16.92 -4.61
C LEU A 14 21.77 -15.76 -5.23
N LEU A 15 21.92 -15.51 -6.53
CA LEU A 15 21.19 -14.46 -7.21
C LEU A 15 19.67 -14.70 -7.19
N LEU A 16 19.23 -15.95 -7.38
CA LEU A 16 17.82 -16.29 -7.31
C LEU A 16 17.24 -16.06 -5.91
N ALA A 17 17.97 -16.41 -4.87
CA ALA A 17 17.52 -16.18 -3.49
C ALA A 17 17.33 -14.69 -3.18
N VAL A 18 18.22 -13.82 -3.64
CA VAL A 18 18.09 -12.37 -3.46
C VAL A 18 16.85 -11.83 -4.18
N ALA A 19 16.57 -12.29 -5.40
CA ALA A 19 15.40 -11.85 -6.15
C ALA A 19 14.08 -12.23 -5.44
N VAL A 20 13.99 -13.43 -4.88
CA VAL A 20 12.82 -13.86 -4.11
C VAL A 20 12.61 -13.00 -2.87
N GLN A 21 13.67 -12.69 -2.14
CA GLN A 21 13.59 -11.86 -0.94
C GLN A 21 13.08 -10.45 -1.24
N SER A 22 13.52 -9.84 -2.34
CA SER A 22 13.09 -8.49 -2.70
C SER A 22 11.61 -8.42 -3.09
N GLN A 23 11.00 -9.50 -3.50
CA GLN A 23 9.57 -9.55 -3.80
C GLN A 23 8.69 -9.64 -2.55
N GLU A 24 9.23 -10.10 -1.44
CA GLU A 24 8.48 -10.29 -0.20
C GLU A 24 8.47 -9.04 0.70
N GLY A 25 9.24 -8.00 0.36
CA GLY A 25 9.51 -6.90 1.26
C GLY A 25 8.54 -5.72 1.27
N PHE A 26 7.40 -5.78 0.56
CA PHE A 26 6.54 -4.61 0.36
C PHE A 26 5.07 -4.92 0.63
N PRO A 27 4.67 -4.96 1.91
CA PRO A 27 3.30 -5.36 2.26
C PRO A 27 2.23 -4.39 1.78
N LEU A 28 2.56 -3.13 1.53
CA LEU A 28 1.60 -2.13 1.04
C LEU A 28 1.48 -2.04 -0.47
N ASP A 29 2.46 -2.57 -1.20
CA ASP A 29 2.46 -2.46 -2.65
C ASP A 29 1.25 -3.17 -3.26
N GLY A 30 0.60 -2.50 -4.20
CA GLY A 30 -0.48 -3.08 -4.97
C GLY A 30 -1.70 -2.20 -5.06
N THR A 31 -2.79 -2.82 -5.48
CA THR A 31 -4.09 -2.18 -5.64
C THR A 31 -5.00 -2.60 -4.50
N TRP A 32 -5.61 -1.61 -3.85
CA TRP A 32 -6.49 -1.79 -2.72
C TRP A 32 -7.89 -1.33 -3.10
N ARG A 33 -8.88 -2.17 -2.85
CA ARG A 33 -10.28 -1.86 -3.14
C ARG A 33 -11.12 -1.95 -1.88
N GLY A 34 -12.03 -1.02 -1.75
CA GLY A 34 -12.92 -1.00 -0.61
C GLY A 34 -13.90 0.15 -0.67
N GLU A 35 -14.26 0.64 0.49
CA GLU A 35 -15.23 1.72 0.63
C GLU A 35 -15.00 2.52 1.90
N TRP A 36 -15.42 3.77 1.85
CA TRP A 36 -15.39 4.67 2.98
C TRP A 36 -16.72 5.43 3.08
N GLY A 37 -17.01 5.93 4.26
CA GLY A 37 -18.20 6.71 4.47
C GLY A 37 -19.13 6.13 5.52
N PRO A 38 -20.27 6.81 5.80
CA PRO A 38 -21.22 6.36 6.80
C PRO A 38 -22.00 5.12 6.33
N ASP A 39 -22.57 4.40 7.27
CA ASP A 39 -23.46 3.29 6.96
C ASP A 39 -24.64 3.80 6.13
N GLY A 40 -24.95 3.09 5.03
CA GLY A 40 -26.00 3.49 4.11
C GLY A 40 -25.60 4.55 3.08
N GLY A 41 -24.39 5.09 3.17
CA GLY A 41 -23.88 6.10 2.22
C GLY A 41 -22.43 5.91 1.85
N LYS A 42 -21.97 4.67 1.77
CA LYS A 42 -20.57 4.36 1.48
C LYS A 42 -20.20 4.63 0.04
N SER A 43 -18.99 5.16 -0.16
CA SER A 43 -18.42 5.43 -1.48
C SER A 43 -17.35 4.40 -1.80
N PRO A 44 -17.36 3.82 -3.00
CA PRO A 44 -16.29 2.91 -3.41
C PRO A 44 -14.99 3.68 -3.59
N VAL A 45 -13.88 3.02 -3.28
CA VAL A 45 -12.55 3.61 -3.42
C VAL A 45 -11.56 2.56 -3.91
N VAL A 46 -10.65 3.01 -4.77
CA VAL A 46 -9.50 2.24 -5.22
C VAL A 46 -8.25 3.06 -4.91
N ILE A 47 -7.30 2.45 -4.23
CA ILE A 47 -6.02 3.10 -3.93
C ILE A 47 -4.90 2.21 -4.44
N VAL A 48 -4.04 2.78 -5.28
CA VAL A 48 -2.82 2.11 -5.72
C VAL A 48 -1.67 2.68 -4.90
N MET A 49 -0.93 1.81 -4.23
CA MET A 49 0.16 2.21 -3.36
C MET A 49 1.48 1.56 -3.74
N LYS A 50 2.55 2.30 -3.50
CA LYS A 50 3.90 1.83 -3.69
C LYS A 50 4.77 2.33 -2.54
N TRP A 51 5.48 1.41 -1.89
CA TRP A 51 6.38 1.71 -0.78
C TRP A 51 7.82 1.54 -1.25
N ASP A 52 8.65 2.54 -1.03
CA ASP A 52 10.06 2.52 -1.42
C ASP A 52 11.01 2.12 -0.28
N GLY A 53 10.47 1.65 0.82
CA GLY A 53 11.20 1.33 2.04
C GLY A 53 11.16 2.44 3.08
N LYS A 54 10.74 3.64 2.71
CA LYS A 54 10.70 4.82 3.56
C LYS A 54 9.39 5.59 3.43
N ASN A 55 8.97 5.86 2.20
CA ASN A 55 7.76 6.63 1.91
C ASN A 55 6.76 5.80 1.12
N VAL A 56 5.50 6.18 1.23
CA VAL A 56 4.42 5.59 0.45
C VAL A 56 3.95 6.61 -0.57
N ASN A 57 3.88 6.20 -1.83
CA ASN A 57 3.38 7.03 -2.92
C ASN A 57 2.21 6.32 -3.58
N GLY A 58 1.31 7.07 -4.17
CA GLY A 58 0.21 6.41 -4.86
C GLY A 58 -0.83 7.31 -5.45
N MET A 59 -1.95 6.67 -5.77
CA MET A 59 -3.09 7.31 -6.41
C MET A 59 -4.38 6.82 -5.77
N ILE A 60 -5.30 7.76 -5.54
CA ILE A 60 -6.66 7.47 -5.10
C ILE A 60 -7.58 7.60 -6.31
N ASN A 61 -8.36 6.57 -6.58
CA ASN A 61 -9.32 6.51 -7.68
C ASN A 61 -8.68 6.84 -9.05
N PRO A 62 -7.78 5.95 -9.57
CA PRO A 62 -7.17 6.18 -10.87
C PRO A 62 -8.21 6.46 -11.96
N GLY A 63 -7.93 7.44 -12.81
CA GLY A 63 -8.84 7.87 -13.86
C GLY A 63 -8.83 9.38 -14.01
N PRO A 64 -9.90 9.97 -14.61
CA PRO A 64 -9.95 11.42 -14.88
C PRO A 64 -9.87 12.29 -13.64
N ASN A 65 -10.35 11.80 -12.49
CA ASN A 65 -10.37 12.55 -11.23
C ASN A 65 -9.38 11.96 -10.21
N VAL A 66 -8.26 11.48 -10.68
CA VAL A 66 -7.26 10.86 -9.82
C VAL A 66 -6.69 11.86 -8.81
N VAL A 67 -6.53 11.39 -7.57
CA VAL A 67 -5.84 12.13 -6.52
C VAL A 67 -4.51 11.43 -6.27
N ARG A 68 -3.40 12.16 -6.44
CA ARG A 68 -2.06 11.61 -6.21
C ARG A 68 -1.58 12.02 -4.83
N PHE A 69 -0.83 11.14 -4.19
CA PHE A 69 -0.20 11.45 -2.90
C PHE A 69 1.25 10.96 -2.89
N SER A 70 2.06 11.61 -2.08
CA SER A 70 3.47 11.25 -1.91
C SER A 70 3.95 11.74 -0.55
N GLY A 71 5.07 11.17 -0.10
CA GLY A 71 5.69 11.57 1.16
C GLY A 71 5.06 11.01 2.41
N THR A 72 4.09 10.14 2.28
CA THR A 72 3.48 9.46 3.42
C THR A 72 4.44 8.45 4.04
N VAL A 73 4.28 8.18 5.33
CA VAL A 73 5.17 7.31 6.08
C VAL A 73 4.39 6.14 6.64
N LEU A 74 4.93 4.94 6.43
CA LEU A 74 4.46 3.74 7.09
C LEU A 74 5.19 3.60 8.43
N GLU A 75 4.44 3.38 9.51
CA GLU A 75 5.02 3.06 10.82
C GLU A 75 5.17 1.54 10.95
N PRO A 76 6.37 0.97 10.68
CA PRO A 76 6.52 -0.48 10.62
C PRO A 76 6.28 -1.20 11.94
N SER A 77 6.43 -0.51 13.08
CA SER A 77 6.26 -1.10 14.40
C SER A 77 4.84 -1.57 14.67
N ASP A 78 3.84 -0.91 14.08
CA ASP A 78 2.43 -1.25 14.26
C ASP A 78 1.66 -1.35 12.94
N TRP A 79 2.36 -1.26 11.81
CA TRP A 79 1.78 -1.31 10.47
C TRP A 79 0.73 -0.25 10.20
N SER A 80 0.91 0.91 10.79
CA SER A 80 0.05 2.07 10.58
C SER A 80 0.48 2.86 9.36
N VAL A 81 -0.49 3.32 8.56
CA VAL A 81 -0.29 4.11 7.36
C VAL A 81 -0.98 5.45 7.54
N HIS A 82 -0.26 6.52 7.27
CA HIS A 82 -0.80 7.86 7.27
C HIS A 82 -0.65 8.46 5.88
N VAL A 83 -1.76 8.87 5.29
CA VAL A 83 -1.79 9.49 3.96
C VAL A 83 -2.40 10.87 4.07
N GLU A 84 -1.73 11.85 3.50
CA GLU A 84 -2.27 13.19 3.32
C GLU A 84 -2.35 13.48 1.83
N ALA A 85 -3.54 13.88 1.38
CA ALA A 85 -3.81 14.16 -0.01
C ALA A 85 -4.75 15.36 -0.12
N GLU A 86 -4.95 15.83 -1.34
CA GLU A 86 -5.84 16.94 -1.62
C GLU A 86 -6.75 16.54 -2.78
N SER A 87 -8.06 16.68 -2.58
CA SER A 87 -9.04 16.40 -3.62
C SER A 87 -8.94 17.40 -4.77
N ALA A 88 -9.61 17.10 -5.90
CA ALA A 88 -9.57 17.96 -7.07
C ALA A 88 -10.08 19.38 -6.81
N ASP A 89 -10.98 19.54 -5.84
CA ASP A 89 -11.53 20.85 -5.46
C ASP A 89 -10.75 21.51 -4.29
N GLY A 90 -9.59 20.97 -3.94
CA GLY A 90 -8.70 21.56 -2.94
C GLY A 90 -8.97 21.18 -1.50
N GLN A 91 -9.87 20.23 -1.24
CA GLN A 91 -10.15 19.80 0.12
C GLN A 91 -9.11 18.79 0.61
N PRO A 92 -8.59 18.94 1.83
CA PRO A 92 -7.66 17.96 2.36
C PRO A 92 -8.34 16.63 2.66
N ILE A 93 -7.63 15.55 2.35
CA ILE A 93 -8.03 14.19 2.68
C ILE A 93 -6.93 13.60 3.56
N VAL A 94 -7.31 13.09 4.73
CA VAL A 94 -6.37 12.41 5.62
C VAL A 94 -6.86 10.99 5.84
N ILE A 95 -5.99 10.04 5.58
CA ILE A 95 -6.28 8.62 5.79
C ILE A 95 -5.33 8.09 6.85
N ASP A 96 -5.89 7.56 7.93
CA ASP A 96 -5.16 6.85 8.96
C ASP A 96 -5.70 5.43 9.03
N ALA A 97 -4.86 4.48 8.68
CA ALA A 97 -5.28 3.09 8.59
C ALA A 97 -4.22 2.15 9.14
N LYS A 98 -4.66 0.95 9.47
CA LYS A 98 -3.80 -0.11 9.95
C LYS A 98 -3.88 -1.32 9.03
N LEU A 99 -2.72 -1.87 8.72
CA LEU A 99 -2.59 -3.06 7.88
C LEU A 99 -2.74 -4.30 8.76
N ASP A 100 -3.64 -5.19 8.37
CA ASP A 100 -3.89 -6.46 9.03
C ASP A 100 -3.70 -7.63 8.06
N ASP A 101 -3.56 -8.82 8.61
CA ASP A 101 -3.44 -10.08 7.85
C ASP A 101 -2.24 -10.07 6.89
N ILE A 102 -1.09 -9.57 7.35
CA ILE A 102 0.11 -9.38 6.55
C ILE A 102 0.63 -10.69 5.95
N GLY A 103 0.51 -11.80 6.67
CA GLY A 103 0.94 -13.10 6.20
C GLY A 103 0.00 -13.78 5.22
N SER A 104 -1.09 -13.14 4.84
CA SER A 104 -2.13 -13.68 3.99
C SER A 104 -2.16 -12.97 2.63
N TYR A 105 -2.75 -13.64 1.62
CA TYR A 105 -3.09 -12.98 0.36
C TYR A 105 -4.21 -11.96 0.53
N ASN A 106 -5.02 -12.11 1.56
CA ASN A 106 -6.17 -11.24 1.83
C ASN A 106 -5.84 -10.18 2.87
N ARG A 107 -4.81 -9.40 2.59
CA ARG A 107 -4.45 -8.28 3.45
C ARG A 107 -5.54 -7.23 3.45
N THR A 108 -5.76 -6.62 4.61
CA THR A 108 -6.79 -5.59 4.78
C THR A 108 -6.19 -4.31 5.36
N LEU A 109 -6.76 -3.17 4.98
CA LEU A 109 -6.49 -1.87 5.57
C LEU A 109 -7.79 -1.35 6.16
N THR A 110 -7.80 -1.08 7.45
CA THR A 110 -8.96 -0.53 8.13
C THR A 110 -8.57 0.71 8.90
N GLY A 111 -9.43 1.70 8.91
CA GLY A 111 -9.14 2.94 9.61
C GLY A 111 -10.14 4.02 9.33
N THR A 112 -9.64 5.24 9.18
CA THR A 112 -10.43 6.45 9.09
C THR A 112 -10.06 7.25 7.84
N TRP A 113 -11.09 7.73 7.14
CA TRP A 113 -10.99 8.69 6.05
C TRP A 113 -11.58 10.00 6.54
N LYS A 114 -10.73 11.01 6.66
CA LYS A 114 -11.15 12.34 7.11
C LYS A 114 -11.21 13.29 5.94
N GLN A 115 -12.38 13.87 5.70
CA GLN A 115 -12.58 14.86 4.64
C GLN A 115 -13.64 15.86 5.09
N ALA A 116 -13.42 17.14 4.78
CA ALA A 116 -14.32 18.22 5.17
C ALA A 116 -14.58 18.26 6.69
N GLY A 117 -13.59 17.91 7.50
CA GLY A 117 -13.69 17.91 8.96
C GLY A 117 -14.48 16.77 9.57
N VAL A 118 -14.87 15.78 8.76
CA VAL A 118 -15.66 14.63 9.22
C VAL A 118 -14.85 13.35 9.05
N ASP A 119 -14.82 12.53 10.11
CA ASP A 119 -14.18 11.23 10.08
C ASP A 119 -15.18 10.17 9.63
N HIS A 120 -14.76 9.34 8.66
CA HIS A 120 -15.56 8.25 8.13
C HIS A 120 -14.80 6.94 8.24
N PRO A 121 -15.48 5.82 8.51
CA PRO A 121 -14.80 4.53 8.49
C PRO A 121 -14.32 4.18 7.09
N LEU A 122 -13.15 3.53 7.04
CA LEU A 122 -12.52 3.08 5.79
C LEU A 122 -12.16 1.61 5.93
N LYS A 123 -12.49 0.83 4.92
CA LYS A 123 -12.10 -0.58 4.86
C LYS A 123 -11.74 -0.96 3.44
N MET A 124 -10.55 -1.53 3.28
CA MET A 124 -10.05 -1.96 1.98
C MET A 124 -9.40 -3.32 2.09
N ALA A 125 -9.38 -4.03 0.98
CA ALA A 125 -8.66 -5.29 0.83
C ALA A 125 -7.76 -5.22 -0.40
N ARG A 126 -6.63 -5.91 -0.33
CA ARG A 126 -5.70 -5.98 -1.44
C ARG A 126 -6.22 -6.93 -2.51
N GLU A 127 -6.11 -6.50 -3.75
CA GLU A 127 -6.38 -7.36 -4.91
C GLU A 127 -5.26 -8.37 -5.14
#